data_f84559692bd47454e97ed0de3d3f8117
#
_entry.id   f84559692bd47454e97ed0de3d3f8117
#
_cell.length_a   1.000
_cell.length_b   1.000
_cell.length_c   1.000
_cell.angle_alpha   90.00
_cell.angle_beta   90.00
_cell.angle_gamma   90.00
#
_symmetry.space_group_name_H-M   'P 1'
#
loop_
_entity.id
_entity.type
_entity.pdbx_description
1 polymer ?
#
loop_
_entity_poly.entity_id
_entity_poly.type
_entity_poly.pdbx_seq_one_letter_code
_entity_poly.pdbx_strand_id
1 'polypeptide(L)'
;MSNTFQVLDPKRKDTFKVYNKEGQEVIPWAFDAFGPAGGLKSTLEDLLKFANAQFKMPQTPLENAMANTRLFTFFLPPDTDLGLAWHMNLIDDLTVYWHNGGTAGSSSYLALSPDKKSGVVILSNSAISTDDTGKAILDYLLRKK
;
A
#
# COMPACT_ATOMS: atom_id res chain seq x y z
N MET A 1 -9.18 -3.76 -11.55
CA MET A 1 -8.05 -4.48 -10.91
C MET A 1 -8.24 -5.98 -11.16
N SER A 2 -7.87 -6.42 -12.36
CA SER A 2 -8.09 -7.82 -12.81
C SER A 2 -6.97 -8.78 -12.38
N ASN A 3 -5.84 -8.23 -11.91
CA ASN A 3 -4.69 -8.99 -11.45
C ASN A 3 -4.45 -8.85 -9.94
N THR A 4 -5.51 -8.57 -9.18
CA THR A 4 -5.50 -8.51 -7.72
C THR A 4 -6.38 -9.62 -7.17
N PHE A 5 -5.83 -10.47 -6.31
CA PHE A 5 -6.51 -11.63 -5.76
C PHE A 5 -5.93 -12.01 -4.39
N GLN A 6 -6.71 -12.72 -3.61
CA GLN A 6 -6.31 -13.23 -2.29
C GLN A 6 -5.65 -14.60 -2.39
N VAL A 7 -6.21 -15.50 -3.21
CA VAL A 7 -5.71 -16.86 -3.38
C VAL A 7 -5.05 -16.99 -4.75
N LEU A 8 -3.80 -17.47 -4.77
CA LEU A 8 -3.12 -17.80 -6.00
C LEU A 8 -3.79 -19.02 -6.66
N ASP A 9 -4.18 -18.90 -7.93
CA ASP A 9 -4.48 -20.06 -8.75
C ASP A 9 -3.18 -20.87 -8.92
N PRO A 10 -3.15 -22.17 -8.53
CA PRO A 10 -1.96 -22.98 -8.68
C PRO A 10 -1.48 -23.13 -10.14
N LYS A 11 -2.36 -22.86 -11.11
CA LYS A 11 -2.02 -22.90 -12.53
C LYS A 11 -1.36 -21.61 -13.03
N ARG A 12 -1.31 -20.59 -12.21
CA ARG A 12 -0.71 -19.30 -12.56
C ARG A 12 0.80 -19.43 -12.70
N LYS A 13 1.34 -19.04 -13.87
CA LYS A 13 2.77 -19.12 -14.18
C LYS A 13 3.50 -17.76 -14.03
N ASP A 14 2.75 -16.70 -13.81
CA ASP A 14 3.23 -15.32 -13.69
C ASP A 14 3.49 -14.89 -12.24
N THR A 15 3.81 -15.85 -11.37
CA THR A 15 4.25 -15.59 -10.01
C THR A 15 5.77 -15.56 -9.93
N PHE A 16 6.28 -14.69 -9.08
CA PHE A 16 7.72 -14.55 -8.87
C PHE A 16 8.13 -15.13 -7.52
N LYS A 17 9.38 -15.51 -7.43
CA LYS A 17 10.02 -15.97 -6.19
C LYS A 17 10.16 -14.82 -5.21
N VAL A 18 10.09 -15.13 -3.92
CA VAL A 18 10.24 -14.18 -2.83
C VAL A 18 11.40 -14.59 -1.92
N TYR A 19 12.07 -13.61 -1.32
CA TYR A 19 13.32 -13.79 -0.64
C TYR A 19 13.32 -13.14 0.74
N ASN A 20 13.87 -13.83 1.74
CA ASN A 20 14.08 -13.29 3.06
C ASN A 20 15.16 -12.15 3.05
N LYS A 21 15.44 -11.58 4.21
CA LYS A 21 16.42 -10.49 4.33
C LYS A 21 17.85 -10.90 3.97
N GLU A 22 18.16 -12.18 4.06
CA GLU A 22 19.44 -12.79 3.73
C GLU A 22 19.54 -13.18 2.25
N GLY A 23 18.51 -12.93 1.43
CA GLY A 23 18.47 -13.25 0.02
C GLY A 23 18.17 -14.72 -0.29
N GLN A 24 17.70 -15.49 0.68
CA GLN A 24 17.32 -16.89 0.48
C GLN A 24 15.86 -16.96 0.05
N GLU A 25 15.58 -17.82 -0.94
CA GLU A 25 14.20 -18.07 -1.38
C GLU A 25 13.36 -18.67 -0.24
N VAL A 26 12.17 -18.13 -0.04
CA VAL A 26 11.23 -18.59 1.00
C VAL A 26 9.86 -18.86 0.42
N ILE A 27 9.07 -19.67 1.14
CA ILE A 27 7.68 -19.95 0.76
C ILE A 27 6.82 -18.74 1.19
N PRO A 28 5.99 -18.18 0.27
CA PRO A 28 5.04 -17.13 0.63
C PRO A 28 4.09 -17.57 1.74
N TRP A 29 3.76 -16.66 2.65
CA TRP A 29 2.78 -16.95 3.70
C TRP A 29 1.41 -17.29 3.13
N ALA A 30 0.78 -18.31 3.71
CA ALA A 30 -0.65 -18.55 3.61
C ALA A 30 -1.36 -17.78 4.73
N PHE A 31 -2.39 -17.03 4.38
CA PHE A 31 -3.07 -16.14 5.32
C PHE A 31 -4.41 -16.67 5.82
N ASP A 32 -4.99 -17.67 5.16
CA ASP A 32 -6.28 -18.27 5.51
C ASP A 32 -7.33 -17.23 5.92
N ALA A 33 -7.79 -17.27 7.18
CA ALA A 33 -8.74 -16.32 7.73
C ALA A 33 -8.21 -14.87 7.81
N PHE A 34 -6.89 -14.66 7.81
CA PHE A 34 -6.24 -13.34 7.78
C PHE A 34 -6.00 -12.82 6.35
N GLY A 35 -6.54 -13.50 5.34
CA GLY A 35 -6.40 -13.10 3.95
C GLY A 35 -6.70 -11.63 3.68
N PRO A 36 -7.81 -11.06 4.18
CA PRO A 36 -8.13 -9.64 4.00
C PRO A 36 -7.12 -8.68 4.65
N ALA A 37 -6.44 -9.11 5.72
CA ALA A 37 -5.49 -8.25 6.44
C ALA A 37 -4.11 -8.17 5.77
N GLY A 38 -3.69 -9.21 5.03
CA GLY A 38 -2.34 -9.21 4.45
C GLY A 38 -2.14 -10.16 3.27
N GLY A 39 -3.16 -10.89 2.87
CA GLY A 39 -3.05 -11.93 1.84
C GLY A 39 -3.23 -11.46 0.40
N LEU A 40 -3.55 -10.18 0.18
CA LEU A 40 -3.75 -9.68 -1.18
C LEU A 40 -2.43 -9.72 -1.97
N LYS A 41 -2.52 -10.23 -3.18
CA LYS A 41 -1.47 -10.22 -4.19
C LYS A 41 -1.92 -9.36 -5.35
N SER A 42 -1.06 -8.48 -5.81
CA SER A 42 -1.41 -7.50 -6.83
C SER A 42 -0.24 -7.22 -7.76
N THR A 43 -0.53 -6.51 -8.83
CA THR A 43 0.48 -5.92 -9.72
C THR A 43 0.61 -4.43 -9.46
N LEU A 44 1.75 -3.86 -9.85
CA LEU A 44 1.97 -2.42 -9.78
C LEU A 44 0.88 -1.64 -10.53
N GLU A 45 0.51 -2.12 -11.71
CA GLU A 45 -0.54 -1.50 -12.54
C GLU A 45 -1.90 -1.43 -11.81
N ASP A 46 -2.30 -2.51 -11.14
CA ASP A 46 -3.56 -2.53 -10.40
C ASP A 46 -3.52 -1.63 -9.16
N LEU A 47 -2.39 -1.61 -8.44
CA LEU A 47 -2.23 -0.70 -7.30
C LEU A 47 -2.17 0.78 -7.73
N LEU A 48 -1.60 1.09 -8.89
CA LEU A 48 -1.68 2.44 -9.46
C LEU A 48 -3.12 2.83 -9.83
N LYS A 49 -3.93 1.91 -10.35
CA LYS A 49 -5.37 2.15 -10.56
C LYS A 49 -6.08 2.45 -9.24
N PHE A 50 -5.76 1.71 -8.18
CA PHE A 50 -6.31 1.94 -6.85
C PHE A 50 -5.88 3.31 -6.28
N ALA A 51 -4.59 3.65 -6.36
CA ALA A 51 -4.05 4.92 -5.92
C ALA A 51 -4.69 6.10 -6.68
N ASN A 52 -4.79 6.01 -8.01
CA ASN A 52 -5.41 7.04 -8.84
C ASN A 52 -6.91 7.24 -8.53
N ALA A 53 -7.61 6.19 -8.15
CA ALA A 53 -9.01 6.30 -7.74
C ALA A 53 -9.17 7.12 -6.44
N GLN A 54 -8.15 7.15 -5.58
CA GLN A 54 -8.16 7.93 -4.34
C GLN A 54 -8.08 9.45 -4.56
N PHE A 55 -7.65 9.90 -5.75
CA PHE A 55 -7.54 11.33 -6.09
C PHE A 55 -8.82 11.95 -6.66
N LYS A 56 -9.83 11.14 -6.91
CA LYS A 56 -11.09 11.59 -7.50
C LYS A 56 -12.06 12.07 -6.43
N MET A 57 -12.86 13.07 -6.80
CA MET A 57 -14.07 13.39 -6.03
C MET A 57 -15.05 12.22 -6.11
N PRO A 58 -15.53 11.73 -4.97
CA PRO A 58 -16.44 10.58 -4.96
C PRO A 58 -17.76 10.88 -5.70
N GLN A 59 -18.13 10.00 -6.64
CA GLN A 59 -19.35 10.08 -7.44
C GLN A 59 -20.22 8.81 -7.27
N THR A 60 -19.64 7.74 -6.75
CA THR A 60 -20.29 6.43 -6.59
C THR A 60 -20.25 5.97 -5.12
N PRO A 61 -21.12 5.03 -4.71
CA PRO A 61 -21.05 4.45 -3.37
C PRO A 61 -19.68 3.85 -3.02
N LEU A 62 -19.00 3.22 -3.99
CA LEU A 62 -17.67 2.68 -3.79
C LEU A 62 -16.64 3.78 -3.54
N GLU A 63 -16.66 4.85 -4.33
CA GLU A 63 -15.74 5.98 -4.16
C GLU A 63 -15.98 6.71 -2.83
N ASN A 64 -17.26 6.83 -2.41
CA ASN A 64 -17.58 7.34 -1.08
C ASN A 64 -17.04 6.43 0.03
N ALA A 65 -17.18 5.11 -0.09
CA ALA A 65 -16.61 4.16 0.86
C ALA A 65 -15.09 4.30 0.93
N MET A 66 -14.40 4.41 -0.22
CA MET A 66 -12.96 4.64 -0.29
C MET A 66 -12.55 5.97 0.39
N ALA A 67 -13.29 7.05 0.17
CA ALA A 67 -13.03 8.33 0.84
C ALA A 67 -13.22 8.23 2.36
N ASN A 68 -14.26 7.53 2.81
CA ASN A 68 -14.53 7.31 4.24
C ASN A 68 -13.43 6.54 4.95
N THR A 69 -12.68 5.66 4.25
CA THR A 69 -11.55 4.96 4.87
C THR A 69 -10.43 5.90 5.32
N ARG A 70 -10.37 7.11 4.78
CA ARG A 70 -9.36 8.13 5.12
C ARG A 70 -9.81 9.11 6.20
N LEU A 71 -11.00 8.96 6.75
CA LEU A 71 -11.45 9.77 7.87
C LEU A 71 -10.72 9.34 9.15
N PHE A 72 -10.37 10.31 9.98
CA PHE A 72 -9.77 10.05 11.29
C PHE A 72 -10.65 9.12 12.13
N THR A 73 -10.04 8.10 12.71
CA THR A 73 -10.68 7.16 13.62
C THR A 73 -9.98 7.03 14.96
N PHE A 74 -8.66 7.11 14.98
CA PHE A 74 -7.87 6.91 16.18
C PHE A 74 -6.50 7.58 16.08
N PHE A 75 -5.98 8.08 17.20
CA PHE A 75 -4.60 8.59 17.30
C PHE A 75 -3.67 7.50 17.83
N LEU A 76 -2.66 7.18 17.06
CA LEU A 76 -1.58 6.27 17.44
C LEU A 76 -0.36 7.11 17.89
N PRO A 77 -0.08 7.19 19.19
CA PRO A 77 1.09 7.91 19.67
C PRO A 77 2.40 7.38 19.06
N PRO A 78 3.42 8.26 18.86
CA PRO A 78 3.43 9.65 19.30
C PRO A 78 2.86 10.66 18.29
N ASP A 79 2.69 10.32 17.02
CA ASP A 79 2.51 11.31 15.94
C ASP A 79 1.71 10.82 14.73
N THR A 80 1.01 9.70 14.83
CA THR A 80 0.32 9.11 13.67
C THR A 80 -1.18 9.04 13.92
N ASP A 81 -1.95 9.67 13.03
CA ASP A 81 -3.40 9.46 12.97
C ASP A 81 -3.73 8.20 12.17
N LEU A 82 -4.83 7.55 12.50
CA LEU A 82 -5.34 6.40 11.77
C LEU A 82 -6.73 6.66 11.19
N GLY A 83 -6.91 6.26 9.93
CA GLY A 83 -8.21 6.02 9.33
C GLY A 83 -8.58 4.53 9.40
N LEU A 84 -9.45 4.07 8.52
CA LEU A 84 -9.71 2.64 8.37
C LEU A 84 -8.62 2.04 7.49
N ALA A 85 -7.63 1.41 8.13
CA ALA A 85 -6.43 0.82 7.51
C ALA A 85 -5.50 1.83 6.78
N TRP A 86 -5.58 3.11 7.11
CA TRP A 86 -4.61 4.11 6.68
C TRP A 86 -3.89 4.72 7.87
N HIS A 87 -2.57 4.79 7.80
CA HIS A 87 -1.77 5.69 8.60
C HIS A 87 -1.82 7.08 7.97
N MET A 88 -1.89 8.11 8.78
CA MET A 88 -1.97 9.50 8.34
C MET A 88 -0.94 10.35 9.07
N ASN A 89 -0.12 11.07 8.32
CA ASN A 89 0.84 12.01 8.84
C ASN A 89 0.79 13.32 8.06
N LEU A 90 1.35 14.37 8.64
CA LEU A 90 1.52 15.65 7.96
C LEU A 90 2.96 15.78 7.44
N ILE A 91 3.11 16.23 6.20
CA ILE A 91 4.38 16.65 5.60
C ILE A 91 4.15 18.06 5.03
N ASP A 92 4.79 19.07 5.60
CA ASP A 92 4.62 20.48 5.18
C ASP A 92 3.13 20.88 5.01
N ASP A 93 2.30 20.61 6.02
CA ASP A 93 0.85 20.85 6.06
C ASP A 93 0.00 20.02 5.06
N LEU A 94 0.61 19.10 4.33
CA LEU A 94 -0.10 18.17 3.45
C LEU A 94 -0.39 16.86 4.17
N THR A 95 -1.64 16.43 4.13
CA THR A 95 -1.98 15.11 4.67
C THR A 95 -1.49 14.01 3.71
N VAL A 96 -0.74 13.08 4.28
CA VAL A 96 -0.25 11.88 3.62
C VAL A 96 -0.95 10.66 4.22
N TYR A 97 -1.54 9.86 3.37
CA TYR A 97 -2.12 8.56 3.71
C TYR A 97 -1.20 7.46 3.23
N TRP A 98 -0.87 6.52 4.10
CA TRP A 98 0.03 5.45 3.72
C TRP A 98 -0.28 4.13 4.43
N HIS A 99 0.15 3.05 3.83
CA HIS A 99 0.24 1.73 4.46
C HIS A 99 1.41 0.96 3.86
N ASN A 100 2.06 0.18 4.69
CA ASN A 100 3.12 -0.74 4.27
C ASN A 100 2.64 -2.20 4.37
N GLY A 101 3.44 -3.11 3.85
CA GLY A 101 3.25 -4.54 3.99
C GLY A 101 4.58 -5.26 4.07
N GLY A 102 4.62 -6.29 4.93
CA GLY A 102 5.78 -7.15 5.06
C GLY A 102 5.37 -8.60 5.29
N THR A 103 6.05 -9.51 4.62
CA THR A 103 5.92 -10.95 4.80
C THR A 103 7.30 -11.58 4.94
N ALA A 104 7.37 -12.92 5.03
CA ALA A 104 8.65 -13.62 5.07
C ALA A 104 9.55 -13.31 3.87
N GLY A 105 9.00 -12.95 2.72
CA GLY A 105 9.76 -12.81 1.48
C GLY A 105 9.35 -11.66 0.58
N SER A 106 8.48 -10.76 1.02
CA SER A 106 8.09 -9.60 0.24
C SER A 106 7.80 -8.39 1.12
N SER A 107 7.96 -7.21 0.55
CA SER A 107 7.58 -5.95 1.16
C SER A 107 6.86 -5.06 0.17
N SER A 108 6.04 -4.14 0.68
CA SER A 108 5.31 -3.19 -0.14
C SER A 108 5.13 -1.88 0.61
N TYR A 109 4.97 -0.81 -0.14
CA TYR A 109 4.65 0.51 0.39
C TYR A 109 3.71 1.22 -0.57
N LEU A 110 2.64 1.76 -0.04
CA LEU A 110 1.71 2.62 -0.76
C LEU A 110 1.51 3.89 0.05
N ALA A 111 1.76 5.04 -0.57
CA ALA A 111 1.46 6.31 0.04
C ALA A 111 0.92 7.30 -0.98
N LEU A 112 0.08 8.22 -0.54
CA LEU A 112 -0.55 9.21 -1.38
C LEU A 112 -0.88 10.49 -0.62
N SER A 113 -0.82 11.61 -1.33
CA SER A 113 -1.36 12.90 -0.91
C SER A 113 -2.41 13.33 -1.94
N PRO A 114 -3.70 13.25 -1.60
CA PRO A 114 -4.78 13.67 -2.51
C PRO A 114 -4.69 15.14 -2.89
N ASP A 115 -4.25 16.01 -2.00
CA ASP A 115 -4.13 17.45 -2.22
C ASP A 115 -3.15 17.78 -3.37
N LYS A 116 -2.07 17.04 -3.47
CA LYS A 116 -1.07 17.15 -4.55
C LYS A 116 -1.32 16.20 -5.70
N LYS A 117 -2.33 15.32 -5.61
CA LYS A 117 -2.56 14.21 -6.55
C LYS A 117 -1.29 13.42 -6.84
N SER A 118 -0.50 13.22 -5.80
CA SER A 118 0.80 12.54 -5.86
C SER A 118 0.78 11.31 -4.99
N GLY A 119 1.49 10.27 -5.41
CA GLY A 119 1.59 9.05 -4.64
C GLY A 119 2.72 8.16 -5.12
N VAL A 120 3.06 7.19 -4.31
CA VAL A 120 4.10 6.19 -4.57
C VAL A 120 3.57 4.80 -4.26
N VAL A 121 3.90 3.86 -5.12
CA VAL A 121 3.66 2.43 -4.91
C VAL A 121 4.97 1.71 -5.12
N ILE A 122 5.39 0.91 -4.14
CA ILE A 122 6.55 0.03 -4.24
C ILE A 122 6.10 -1.39 -3.94
N LEU A 123 6.52 -2.31 -4.78
CA LEU A 123 6.41 -3.75 -4.57
C LEU A 123 7.80 -4.35 -4.66
N SER A 124 8.15 -5.18 -3.69
CA SER A 124 9.43 -5.87 -3.63
C SER A 124 9.20 -7.36 -3.35
N ASN A 125 9.96 -8.20 -4.03
CA ASN A 125 10.04 -9.63 -3.75
C ASN A 125 11.12 -9.97 -2.70
N SER A 126 11.43 -9.05 -1.82
CA SER A 126 12.35 -9.21 -0.68
C SER A 126 11.67 -8.77 0.62
N ALA A 127 12.01 -9.43 1.72
CA ALA A 127 11.59 -9.03 3.06
C ALA A 127 12.31 -7.77 3.59
N ILE A 128 13.22 -7.17 2.82
CA ILE A 128 13.83 -5.88 3.16
C ILE A 128 12.75 -4.80 3.01
N SER A 129 12.53 -3.99 4.06
CA SER A 129 11.51 -2.93 4.05
C SER A 129 11.75 -1.92 2.93
N THR A 130 10.64 -1.50 2.31
CA THR A 130 10.61 -0.44 1.30
C THR A 130 10.13 0.90 1.86
N ASP A 131 9.91 1.01 3.17
CA ASP A 131 9.29 2.17 3.80
C ASP A 131 10.12 3.44 3.64
N ASP A 132 11.42 3.39 3.96
CA ASP A 132 12.29 4.56 3.85
C ASP A 132 12.43 5.04 2.41
N THR A 133 12.53 4.09 1.47
CA THR A 133 12.55 4.42 0.03
C THR A 133 11.24 5.08 -0.40
N GLY A 134 10.11 4.54 0.02
CA GLY A 134 8.77 5.07 -0.31
C GLY A 134 8.56 6.45 0.27
N LYS A 135 8.94 6.67 1.54
CA LYS A 135 8.88 7.99 2.20
C LYS A 135 9.75 9.01 1.48
N ALA A 136 10.99 8.66 1.15
CA ALA A 136 11.91 9.56 0.45
C ALA A 136 11.40 9.97 -0.94
N ILE A 137 10.86 9.02 -1.70
CA ILE A 137 10.26 9.31 -3.01
C ILE A 137 9.04 10.24 -2.86
N LEU A 138 8.16 9.95 -1.91
CA LEU A 138 6.98 10.78 -1.70
C LEU A 138 7.37 12.19 -1.27
N ASP A 139 8.28 12.35 -0.31
CA ASP A 139 8.78 13.65 0.13
C ASP A 139 9.35 14.46 -1.05
N TYR A 140 10.15 13.83 -1.89
CA TYR A 140 10.67 14.47 -3.11
C TYR A 140 9.53 14.94 -4.05
N LEU A 141 8.51 14.11 -4.25
CA LEU A 141 7.37 14.45 -5.12
C LEU A 141 6.54 15.62 -4.57
N LEU A 142 6.37 15.69 -3.25
CA LEU A 142 5.59 16.74 -2.59
C LEU A 142 6.31 18.11 -2.59
N ARG A 143 7.64 18.11 -2.54
CA ARG A 143 8.48 19.33 -2.58
C ARG A 143 8.72 19.85 -3.99
N LYS A 144 8.47 19.05 -5.01
CA LYS A 144 8.61 19.45 -6.41
C LYS A 144 7.50 20.46 -6.77
N LYS A 145 7.92 21.68 -7.16
CA LYS A 145 7.04 22.78 -7.60
C LYS A 145 6.49 22.52 -8.98
#